data_23e0251798e5fbb1c5fa5874a6f4ff87
#
_entry.id   23e0251798e5fbb1c5fa5874a6f4ff87
#
_cell.length_a   1.000
_cell.length_b   1.000
_cell.length_c   1.000
_cell.angle_alpha   90.00
_cell.angle_beta   90.00
_cell.angle_gamma   90.00
#
_symmetry.space_group_name_H-M   'P 1'
#
loop_
_entity.id
_entity.type
_entity.pdbx_description
1 polymer ?
#
loop_
_entity_poly.entity_id
_entity_poly.type
_entity_poly.pdbx_seq_one_letter_code
_entity_poly.pdbx_strand_id
1 'polypeptide(L)'
;SGGQRQAMALLMSTMTPVEFLILDEHTAALDPKTAELIMELTEKVIREKDLTTIMVTHNLRYAVEYGDRLIMMHQGESVLDKAGIEKQKMSTDDVLHLFNEISIECGN
;
A
#
# COMPACT_ATOMS: atom_id res chain seq x y z
N SER A 1 -0.28 14.47 -17.03
CA SER A 1 0.71 13.55 -16.48
C SER A 1 0.04 12.34 -15.85
N GLY A 2 0.82 11.24 -15.68
CA GLY A 2 0.32 10.04 -15.04
C GLY A 2 -0.15 10.27 -13.60
N GLY A 3 0.56 11.11 -12.85
CA GLY A 3 0.18 11.45 -11.48
C GLY A 3 -1.14 12.19 -11.39
N GLN A 4 -1.37 13.11 -12.32
CA GLN A 4 -2.63 13.85 -12.37
C GLN A 4 -3.80 12.93 -12.71
N ARG A 5 -3.60 11.99 -13.64
CA ARG A 5 -4.65 11.03 -14.01
C ARG A 5 -5.00 10.12 -12.83
N GLN A 6 -4.01 9.66 -12.10
CA GLN A 6 -4.25 8.80 -10.95
C GLN A 6 -4.95 9.55 -9.82
N ALA A 7 -4.55 10.79 -9.55
CA ALA A 7 -5.23 11.62 -8.56
C ALA A 7 -6.69 11.85 -8.96
N MET A 8 -6.94 12.14 -10.22
CA MET A 8 -8.31 12.33 -10.73
C MET A 8 -9.13 11.05 -10.60
N ALA A 9 -8.56 9.91 -11.00
CA ALA A 9 -9.25 8.62 -10.89
C ALA A 9 -9.61 8.30 -9.44
N LEU A 10 -8.68 8.55 -8.52
CA LEU A 10 -8.93 8.35 -7.09
C LEU A 10 -10.07 9.24 -6.60
N LEU A 11 -10.03 10.53 -6.94
CA LEU A 11 -11.08 11.47 -6.54
C LEU A 11 -12.43 11.06 -7.10
N MET A 12 -12.48 10.66 -8.39
CA MET A 12 -13.72 10.22 -9.01
C MET A 12 -14.29 8.97 -8.34
N SER A 13 -13.44 8.03 -7.96
CA SER A 13 -13.89 6.81 -7.29
C SER A 13 -14.49 7.10 -5.92
N THR A 14 -14.08 8.18 -5.26
CA THR A 14 -14.59 8.55 -3.93
C THR A 14 -15.78 9.48 -3.97
N MET A 15 -16.14 10.03 -5.13
CA MET A 15 -17.32 10.89 -5.30
C MET A 15 -18.63 10.11 -5.32
N THR A 16 -18.57 8.81 -5.62
CA THR A 16 -19.73 7.91 -5.55
C THR A 16 -19.73 7.20 -4.19
N PRO A 17 -20.87 6.65 -3.71
CA PRO A 17 -20.89 5.88 -2.47
C PRO A 17 -20.10 4.60 -2.66
N VAL A 18 -18.82 4.63 -2.32
CA VAL A 18 -17.91 3.47 -2.39
C VAL A 18 -17.59 3.04 -0.97
N GLU A 19 -18.05 1.84 -0.61
CA GLU A 19 -17.72 1.28 0.71
C GLU A 19 -16.37 0.58 0.71
N PHE A 20 -15.90 0.16 -0.45
CA PHE A 20 -14.69 -0.63 -0.60
C PHE A 20 -13.85 -0.08 -1.75
N LEU A 21 -12.57 0.16 -1.50
CA LEU A 21 -11.64 0.72 -2.48
C LEU A 21 -10.45 -0.23 -2.66
N ILE A 22 -10.13 -0.55 -3.92
CA ILE A 22 -8.95 -1.34 -4.26
C ILE A 22 -7.98 -0.46 -5.02
N LEU A 23 -6.75 -0.37 -4.53
CA LEU A 23 -5.67 0.38 -5.15
C LEU A 23 -4.53 -0.58 -5.50
N ASP A 24 -4.28 -0.75 -6.80
CA ASP A 24 -3.26 -1.66 -7.28
C ASP A 24 -2.08 -0.87 -7.85
N GLU A 25 -1.02 -0.74 -7.06
CA GLU A 25 0.23 -0.05 -7.44
C GLU A 25 0.00 1.34 -8.04
N HIS A 26 -0.94 2.09 -7.46
CA HIS A 26 -1.40 3.36 -8.03
C HIS A 26 -0.34 4.45 -8.06
N THR A 27 0.80 4.27 -7.41
CA THR A 27 1.91 5.21 -7.43
C THR A 27 3.17 4.68 -8.14
N ALA A 28 3.09 3.47 -8.69
CA ALA A 28 4.28 2.77 -9.21
C ALA A 28 4.98 3.50 -10.36
N ALA A 29 4.22 4.19 -11.20
CA ALA A 29 4.77 4.90 -12.37
C ALA A 29 5.13 6.36 -12.09
N LEU A 30 5.05 6.80 -10.83
CA LEU A 30 5.24 8.20 -10.47
C LEU A 30 6.66 8.44 -9.93
N ASP A 31 7.13 9.68 -10.07
CA ASP A 31 8.36 10.09 -9.41
C ASP A 31 8.14 10.10 -7.88
N PRO A 32 9.21 10.05 -7.08
CA PRO A 32 9.07 9.93 -5.62
C PRO A 32 8.26 11.06 -4.98
N LYS A 33 8.45 12.29 -5.43
CA LYS A 33 7.76 13.44 -4.86
C LYS A 33 6.26 13.40 -5.16
N THR A 34 5.89 13.08 -6.38
CA THR A 34 4.49 12.95 -6.78
C THR A 34 3.85 11.76 -6.08
N ALA A 35 4.57 10.65 -5.97
CA ALA A 35 4.08 9.47 -5.26
C ALA A 35 3.74 9.79 -3.80
N GLU A 36 4.61 10.53 -3.10
CA GLU A 36 4.33 10.95 -1.72
C GLU A 36 3.06 11.78 -1.61
N LEU A 37 2.86 12.72 -2.52
CA LEU A 37 1.65 13.55 -2.53
C LEU A 37 0.40 12.71 -2.77
N ILE A 38 0.47 11.77 -3.69
CA ILE A 38 -0.66 10.87 -3.98
C ILE A 38 -0.96 9.97 -2.78
N MET A 39 0.05 9.47 -2.09
CA MET A 39 -0.16 8.66 -0.89
C MET A 39 -0.82 9.45 0.24
N GLU A 40 -0.38 10.69 0.47
CA GLU A 40 -0.99 11.56 1.46
C GLU A 40 -2.46 11.85 1.13
N LEU A 41 -2.74 12.16 -0.13
CA LEU A 41 -4.10 12.41 -0.60
C LEU A 41 -4.97 11.17 -0.44
N THR A 42 -4.43 10.01 -0.81
CA THR A 42 -5.13 8.72 -0.70
C THR A 42 -5.53 8.46 0.75
N GLU A 43 -4.60 8.61 1.69
CA GLU A 43 -4.87 8.39 3.09
C GLU A 43 -5.94 9.36 3.61
N LYS A 44 -5.84 10.62 3.24
CA LYS A 44 -6.81 11.65 3.65
C LYS A 44 -8.22 11.28 3.17
N VAL A 45 -8.38 10.90 1.92
CA VAL A 45 -9.68 10.54 1.34
C VAL A 45 -10.24 9.30 2.03
N ILE A 46 -9.41 8.29 2.27
CA ILE A 46 -9.83 7.06 2.94
C ILE A 46 -10.37 7.38 4.35
N ARG A 47 -9.67 8.23 5.10
CA ARG A 47 -10.09 8.61 6.45
C ARG A 47 -11.34 9.46 6.45
N GLU A 48 -11.44 10.45 5.56
CA GLU A 48 -12.60 11.34 5.49
C GLU A 48 -13.88 10.61 5.12
N LYS A 49 -13.76 9.59 4.26
CA LYS A 49 -14.92 8.84 3.77
C LYS A 49 -15.09 7.48 4.46
N ASP A 50 -14.23 7.16 5.41
CA ASP A 50 -14.26 5.91 6.16
C ASP A 50 -14.32 4.69 5.23
N LEU A 51 -13.41 4.64 4.27
CA LEU A 51 -13.39 3.57 3.27
C LEU A 51 -12.59 2.36 3.75
N THR A 52 -13.15 1.17 3.55
CA THR A 52 -12.38 -0.07 3.67
C THR A 52 -11.54 -0.21 2.43
N THR A 53 -10.22 -0.29 2.57
CA THR A 53 -9.30 -0.19 1.46
C THR A 53 -8.28 -1.32 1.46
N ILE A 54 -8.03 -1.91 0.29
CA ILE A 54 -6.90 -2.79 0.06
C ILE A 54 -5.96 -2.10 -0.91
N MET A 55 -4.70 -1.96 -0.52
CA MET A 55 -3.66 -1.40 -1.39
C MET A 55 -2.62 -2.46 -1.68
N VAL A 56 -2.33 -2.67 -2.96
CA VAL A 56 -1.24 -3.55 -3.40
C VAL A 56 -0.07 -2.68 -3.81
N THR A 57 1.10 -2.94 -3.24
CA THR A 57 2.30 -2.15 -3.54
C THR A 57 3.56 -2.99 -3.42
N HIS A 58 4.57 -2.66 -4.22
CA HIS A 58 5.93 -3.18 -4.08
C HIS A 58 6.82 -2.24 -3.26
N ASN A 59 6.31 -1.09 -2.86
CA ASN A 59 7.04 -0.16 -2.03
C ASN A 59 6.89 -0.57 -0.56
N LEU A 60 7.95 -1.14 0.00
CA LEU A 60 7.93 -1.69 1.37
C LEU A 60 7.69 -0.60 2.41
N ARG A 61 8.22 0.61 2.20
CA ARG A 61 7.99 1.72 3.11
C ARG A 61 6.52 2.09 3.18
N TYR A 62 5.84 2.14 2.05
CA TYR A 62 4.40 2.43 2.03
C TYR A 62 3.60 1.32 2.71
N ALA A 63 3.98 0.07 2.48
CA ALA A 63 3.30 -1.06 3.12
C ALA A 63 3.41 -1.00 4.65
N VAL A 64 4.54 -0.53 5.17
CA VAL A 64 4.75 -0.39 6.61
C VAL A 64 4.04 0.85 7.17
N GLU A 65 4.13 1.98 6.49
CA GLU A 65 3.63 3.26 7.01
C GLU A 65 2.12 3.42 6.91
N TYR A 66 1.48 2.82 5.91
CA TYR A 66 0.05 3.04 5.65
C TYR A 66 -0.77 1.80 5.97
N GLY A 67 -2.01 2.03 6.39
CA GLY A 67 -2.95 0.97 6.68
C GLY A 67 -2.78 0.35 8.07
N ASP A 68 -3.77 -0.46 8.45
CA ASP A 68 -3.83 -1.09 9.77
C ASP A 68 -3.31 -2.52 9.76
N ARG A 69 -3.17 -3.10 8.59
CA ARG A 69 -2.77 -4.50 8.42
C ARG A 69 -1.82 -4.62 7.24
N LEU A 70 -0.76 -5.39 7.42
CA LEU A 70 0.24 -5.66 6.40
C LEU A 70 0.25 -7.15 6.10
N ILE A 71 0.07 -7.49 4.83
CA ILE A 71 0.12 -8.86 4.35
C ILE A 71 1.19 -8.94 3.27
N MET A 72 2.15 -9.86 3.42
CA MET A 72 3.13 -10.14 2.38
C MET A 72 2.76 -11.44 1.68
N MET A 73 2.65 -11.37 0.35
CA MET A 73 2.28 -12.51 -0.49
C MET A 73 3.50 -13.03 -1.25
N HIS A 74 3.60 -14.34 -1.34
CA HIS A 74 4.65 -14.99 -2.13
C HIS A 74 4.11 -16.28 -2.70
N GLN A 75 4.19 -16.44 -4.02
CA GLN A 75 3.74 -17.64 -4.74
C GLN A 75 2.30 -18.04 -4.36
N GLY A 76 1.41 -17.05 -4.27
CA GLY A 76 0.01 -17.28 -3.99
C GLY A 76 -0.33 -17.54 -2.53
N GLU A 77 0.65 -17.45 -1.63
CA GLU A 77 0.45 -17.67 -0.20
C GLU A 77 0.83 -16.45 0.62
N SER A 78 0.15 -16.28 1.75
CA SER A 78 0.51 -15.26 2.72
C SER A 78 1.69 -15.75 3.56
N VAL A 79 2.81 -15.03 3.52
CA VAL A 79 4.01 -15.38 4.28
C VAL A 79 4.21 -14.46 5.49
N LEU A 80 3.46 -13.38 5.56
CA LEU A 80 3.45 -12.45 6.69
C LEU A 80 2.07 -11.83 6.78
N ASP A 81 1.54 -11.72 8.01
CA ASP A 81 0.27 -11.05 8.27
C ASP A 81 0.34 -10.43 9.65
N LYS A 82 0.45 -9.11 9.70
CA LYS A 82 0.55 -8.34 10.95
C LYS A 82 -0.49 -7.23 10.95
N ALA A 83 -1.15 -7.05 12.08
CA ALA A 83 -2.20 -6.05 12.25
C ALA A 83 -2.05 -5.35 13.60
N GLY A 84 -2.61 -4.15 13.71
CA GLY A 84 -2.67 -3.39 14.95
C GLY A 84 -1.30 -3.09 15.53
N ILE A 85 -1.11 -3.41 16.81
CA ILE A 85 0.13 -3.13 17.54
C ILE A 85 1.32 -3.87 16.94
N GLU A 86 1.12 -5.11 16.49
CA GLU A 86 2.19 -5.88 15.86
C GLU A 86 2.72 -5.19 14.60
N LYS A 87 1.81 -4.63 13.78
CA LYS A 87 2.20 -3.87 12.60
C LYS A 87 2.94 -2.58 12.99
N GLN A 88 2.46 -1.88 14.01
CA GLN A 88 3.06 -0.62 14.45
C GLN A 88 4.51 -0.81 14.92
N LYS A 89 4.85 -1.99 15.41
CA LYS A 89 6.21 -2.31 15.86
C LYS A 89 7.15 -2.68 14.73
N MET A 90 6.64 -2.93 13.53
CA MET A 90 7.48 -3.31 12.40
C MET A 90 8.13 -2.09 11.75
N SER A 91 9.40 -2.24 11.38
CA SER A 91 10.12 -1.26 10.56
C SER A 91 10.18 -1.73 9.11
N THR A 92 10.52 -0.80 8.22
CA THR A 92 10.77 -1.13 6.82
C THR A 92 11.91 -2.15 6.71
N ASP A 93 12.94 -2.04 7.55
CA ASP A 93 14.05 -2.98 7.56
C ASP A 93 13.62 -4.39 7.94
N ASP A 94 12.69 -4.53 8.88
CA ASP A 94 12.16 -5.84 9.27
C ASP A 94 11.50 -6.53 8.08
N VAL A 95 10.69 -5.79 7.33
CA VAL A 95 9.97 -6.32 6.17
C VAL A 95 10.96 -6.64 5.05
N LEU A 96 11.93 -5.78 4.82
CA LEU A 96 12.96 -5.99 3.80
C LEU A 96 13.80 -7.23 4.10
N HIS A 97 14.15 -7.43 5.36
CA HIS A 97 14.92 -8.60 5.79
C HIS A 97 14.14 -9.90 5.49
N LEU A 98 12.87 -9.93 5.84
CA LEU A 98 12.02 -11.08 5.55
C LEU A 98 11.87 -11.31 4.04
N PHE A 99 11.68 -10.24 3.29
CA PHE A 99 11.58 -10.30 1.83
C PHE A 99 12.84 -10.92 1.22
N ASN A 100 14.01 -10.51 1.68
CA ASN A 100 15.28 -11.03 1.19
C ASN A 100 15.48 -12.49 1.55
N GLU A 101 15.10 -12.91 2.75
CA GLU A 101 15.19 -14.31 3.16
C GLU A 101 14.32 -15.20 2.28
N ILE A 102 13.10 -14.79 2.00
CA ILE A 102 12.17 -15.54 1.15
C ILE A 102 12.73 -15.64 -0.27
N SER A 103 13.28 -14.57 -0.80
CA SER A 103 13.87 -14.57 -2.16
C SER A 103 15.05 -15.53 -2.26
N ILE A 104 15.89 -15.58 -1.23
CA ILE A 104 17.04 -16.48 -1.20
C ILE A 104 16.57 -17.94 -1.11
N GLU A 105 15.65 -18.24 -0.22
CA GLU A 105 15.14 -19.60 -0.03
C GLU A 105 14.45 -20.15 -1.27
N CYS A 106 13.80 -19.28 -2.03
CA CYS A 106 13.08 -19.69 -3.24
C CYS A 106 13.93 -19.63 -4.50
N GLY A 107 15.21 -19.29 -4.38
CA GLY A 107 16.13 -19.29 -5.50
C GLY A 107 15.97 -18.11 -6.46
N ASN A 108 15.44 -17.04 -6.01
CA ASN A 108 15.27 -15.83 -6.83
C ASN A 108 16.47 -14.91 -6.72
#